data_dbf97009b2b392fd577e737bcfa554bb
#
_entry.id   dbf97009b2b392fd577e737bcfa554bb
#
_cell.length_a   1.000
_cell.length_b   1.000
_cell.length_c   1.000
_cell.angle_alpha   90.00
_cell.angle_beta   90.00
_cell.angle_gamma   90.00
#
_symmetry.space_group_name_H-M   'P 1'
#
loop_
_entity.id
_entity.type
_entity.pdbx_description
1 polymer ?
#
loop_
_entity_poly.entity_id
_entity_poly.type
_entity_poly.pdbx_seq_one_letter_code
_entity_poly.pdbx_strand_id
1 'polypeptide(L)'
;MKKIIATILGIIISQLSFFSVYSFENKKSEFGLYFGTKIYEERHPVDNSFFMSQDGWMLGINTNSETYEGSTYIGFKNRAAYGEVDYQSNGTGTMSAIPDYQLETTGYIGIPIENSNSRITYFTGLGGRYLLNASGLKLSSTGHSGYDRESRYVYMPFGINYEAGSFELRGEYLYFLYGQQKSYLSDVSPALPDITNDQEDGSGMRLTAKLYTEGGMGYEFYMDYWDIADSKLDTTGNFMEPRNTTSETGLRIFWAY
;
A
#
# COMPACT_ATOMS: atom_id res chain seq x y z
N MET A 1 13.54 -0.07 14.92
CA MET A 1 14.08 -0.61 13.66
C MET A 1 14.32 -2.13 13.69
N LYS A 2 15.24 -2.69 14.50
CA LYS A 2 15.53 -4.15 14.48
C LYS A 2 14.30 -5.05 14.74
N LYS A 3 13.38 -4.68 15.62
CA LYS A 3 12.14 -5.45 15.90
C LYS A 3 11.15 -5.41 14.73
N ILE A 4 11.04 -4.28 14.03
CA ILE A 4 10.15 -4.12 12.87
C ILE A 4 10.64 -4.99 11.72
N ILE A 5 11.93 -4.98 11.41
CA ILE A 5 12.52 -5.82 10.36
C ILE A 5 12.32 -7.31 10.66
N ALA A 6 12.46 -7.74 11.91
CA ALA A 6 12.23 -9.13 12.32
C ALA A 6 10.75 -9.54 12.17
N THR A 7 9.81 -8.66 12.50
CA THR A 7 8.37 -8.91 12.32
C THR A 7 8.01 -9.01 10.84
N ILE A 8 8.56 -8.13 10.01
CA ILE A 8 8.39 -8.13 8.54
C ILE A 8 8.92 -9.44 7.93
N LEU A 9 10.14 -9.83 8.29
CA LEU A 9 10.75 -11.07 7.81
C LEU A 9 9.94 -12.29 8.27
N GLY A 10 9.42 -12.28 9.49
CA GLY A 10 8.58 -13.34 10.05
C GLY A 10 7.25 -13.51 9.29
N ILE A 11 6.59 -12.42 8.91
CA ILE A 11 5.35 -12.46 8.12
C ILE A 11 5.63 -13.00 6.70
N ILE A 12 6.68 -12.56 6.04
CA ILE A 12 7.06 -13.03 4.71
C ILE A 12 7.43 -14.53 4.76
N ILE A 13 8.21 -14.96 5.75
CA ILE A 13 8.63 -16.37 5.89
C ILE A 13 7.44 -17.26 6.28
N SER A 14 6.52 -16.81 7.12
CA SER A 14 5.32 -17.58 7.48
C SER A 14 4.37 -17.78 6.29
N GLN A 15 4.31 -16.82 5.39
CA GLN A 15 3.52 -16.93 4.15
C GLN A 15 4.15 -17.94 3.15
N LEU A 16 5.48 -18.00 3.07
CA LEU A 16 6.17 -18.97 2.20
C LEU A 16 5.95 -20.44 2.64
N SER A 17 5.70 -20.69 3.93
CA SER A 17 5.45 -22.03 4.46
C SER A 17 4.02 -22.56 4.25
N PHE A 18 3.05 -21.71 3.95
CA PHE A 18 1.66 -22.13 3.66
C PHE A 18 1.48 -22.67 2.24
N PHE A 19 2.42 -22.46 1.33
CA PHE A 19 2.31 -22.84 -0.08
C PHE A 19 2.60 -24.31 -0.38
N SER A 20 2.99 -25.13 0.61
CA SER A 20 3.43 -26.51 0.37
C SER A 20 2.33 -27.59 0.42
N VAL A 21 1.05 -27.24 0.68
CA VAL A 21 0.03 -28.24 1.03
C VAL A 21 -0.98 -28.56 -0.08
N TYR A 22 -1.12 -27.72 -1.12
CA TYR A 22 -2.13 -27.96 -2.17
C TYR A 22 -1.51 -27.97 -3.57
N SER A 23 -1.64 -29.11 -4.26
CA SER A 23 -1.34 -29.23 -5.70
C SER A 23 -2.59 -28.81 -6.48
N PHE A 24 -2.61 -27.59 -7.00
CA PHE A 24 -3.68 -27.09 -7.85
C PHE A 24 -3.22 -27.08 -9.33
N GLU A 25 -4.09 -27.47 -10.24
CA GLU A 25 -3.94 -27.22 -11.68
C GLU A 25 -4.08 -25.70 -11.95
N ASN A 26 -3.25 -25.14 -12.84
CA ASN A 26 -3.22 -23.70 -13.16
C ASN A 26 -2.77 -22.76 -12.03
N LYS A 27 -1.64 -23.06 -11.42
CA LYS A 27 -1.00 -22.17 -10.44
C LYS A 27 0.02 -21.27 -11.12
N LYS A 28 -0.09 -19.96 -10.85
CA LYS A 28 0.83 -18.93 -11.31
C LYS A 28 1.44 -18.25 -10.09
N SER A 29 2.75 -18.21 -10.00
CA SER A 29 3.48 -17.49 -8.96
C SER A 29 4.42 -16.48 -9.59
N GLU A 30 4.53 -15.30 -9.01
CA GLU A 30 5.39 -14.22 -9.48
C GLU A 30 6.20 -13.65 -8.33
N PHE A 31 7.45 -13.32 -8.62
CA PHE A 31 8.29 -12.47 -7.79
C PHE A 31 8.71 -11.25 -8.61
N GLY A 32 8.67 -10.07 -8.07
CA GLY A 32 9.03 -8.86 -8.81
C GLY A 32 9.72 -7.80 -7.98
N LEU A 33 10.47 -6.98 -8.70
CA LEU A 33 11.09 -5.75 -8.22
C LEU A 33 10.34 -4.58 -8.83
N TYR A 34 9.97 -3.59 -8.04
CA TYR A 34 9.32 -2.40 -8.56
C TYR A 34 10.00 -1.12 -8.12
N PHE A 35 9.87 -0.11 -8.96
CA PHE A 35 10.28 1.26 -8.71
C PHE A 35 9.15 2.20 -9.10
N GLY A 36 8.89 3.22 -8.28
CA GLY A 36 7.83 4.17 -8.54
C GLY A 36 7.98 5.46 -7.77
N THR A 37 7.00 6.33 -7.96
CA THR A 37 6.86 7.60 -7.23
C THR A 37 5.66 7.53 -6.31
N LYS A 38 5.74 8.22 -5.20
CA LYS A 38 4.67 8.40 -4.22
C LYS A 38 4.44 9.88 -4.00
N ILE A 39 3.18 10.29 -3.98
CA ILE A 39 2.74 11.62 -3.58
C ILE A 39 1.68 11.42 -2.49
N TYR A 40 1.89 12.05 -1.35
CA TYR A 40 0.96 12.11 -0.23
C TYR A 40 0.60 13.57 0.03
N GLU A 41 -0.68 13.87 0.18
CA GLU A 41 -1.15 15.22 0.49
C GLU A 41 -2.18 15.19 1.61
N GLU A 42 -2.12 16.18 2.50
CA GLU A 42 -3.15 16.47 3.50
C GLU A 42 -3.87 17.78 3.16
N ARG A 43 -5.15 17.80 3.47
CA ARG A 43 -6.03 18.96 3.31
C ARG A 43 -6.51 19.46 4.66
N HIS A 44 -6.58 20.78 4.80
CA HIS A 44 -7.07 21.40 6.02
C HIS A 44 -8.56 21.08 6.22
N PRO A 45 -8.98 20.56 7.40
CA PRO A 45 -10.33 20.01 7.60
C PRO A 45 -11.45 21.05 7.53
N VAL A 46 -11.15 22.35 7.69
CA VAL A 46 -12.18 23.41 7.72
C VAL A 46 -12.49 23.92 6.30
N ASP A 47 -11.48 24.17 5.48
CA ASP A 47 -11.63 24.87 4.19
C ASP A 47 -11.08 24.05 3.01
N ASN A 48 -10.62 22.82 3.24
CA ASN A 48 -10.02 21.93 2.25
C ASN A 48 -8.81 22.54 1.49
N SER A 49 -8.18 23.56 2.08
CA SER A 49 -6.94 24.12 1.53
C SER A 49 -5.77 23.16 1.69
N PHE A 50 -4.72 23.38 0.92
CA PHE A 50 -3.47 22.63 1.06
C PHE A 50 -2.89 22.78 2.47
N PHE A 51 -2.59 21.67 3.13
CA PHE A 51 -1.98 21.66 4.45
C PHE A 51 -0.50 21.22 4.39
N MET A 52 -0.25 20.04 3.83
CA MET A 52 1.12 19.53 3.62
C MET A 52 1.16 18.51 2.49
N SER A 53 2.35 18.28 1.94
CA SER A 53 2.63 17.17 1.03
C SER A 53 3.94 16.47 1.34
N GLN A 54 4.02 15.23 0.89
CA GLN A 54 5.25 14.44 0.83
C GLN A 54 5.32 13.80 -0.54
N ASP A 55 6.42 14.01 -1.26
CA ASP A 55 6.65 13.39 -2.55
C ASP A 55 8.04 12.76 -2.64
N GLY A 56 8.14 11.63 -3.33
CA GLY A 56 9.41 10.93 -3.44
C GLY A 56 9.36 9.65 -4.24
N TRP A 57 10.40 8.86 -4.11
CA TRP A 57 10.57 7.60 -4.79
C TRP A 57 10.37 6.42 -3.85
N MET A 58 9.94 5.29 -4.43
CA MET A 58 9.77 4.02 -3.73
C MET A 58 10.44 2.90 -4.54
N LEU A 59 11.16 2.03 -3.84
CA LEU A 59 11.74 0.79 -4.38
C LEU A 59 11.24 -0.38 -3.53
N GLY A 60 10.85 -1.47 -4.17
CA GLY A 60 10.31 -2.58 -3.41
C GLY A 60 10.31 -3.92 -4.12
N ILE A 61 9.83 -4.90 -3.37
CA ILE A 61 9.59 -6.25 -3.83
C ILE A 61 8.11 -6.57 -3.70
N ASN A 62 7.63 -7.45 -4.57
CA ASN A 62 6.31 -8.02 -4.40
C ASN A 62 6.31 -9.50 -4.80
N THR A 63 5.35 -10.21 -4.24
CA THR A 63 5.01 -11.58 -4.64
C THR A 63 3.54 -11.62 -4.99
N ASN A 64 3.20 -12.41 -6.00
CA ASN A 64 1.84 -12.70 -6.38
C ASN A 64 1.70 -14.22 -6.56
N SER A 65 0.63 -14.80 -6.07
CA SER A 65 0.30 -16.21 -6.28
C SER A 65 -1.17 -16.31 -6.61
N GLU A 66 -1.48 -16.93 -7.74
CA GLU A 66 -2.83 -17.11 -8.25
C GLU A 66 -3.07 -18.58 -8.56
N THR A 67 -4.25 -19.05 -8.23
CA THR A 67 -4.68 -20.42 -8.47
C THR A 67 -6.11 -20.40 -9.02
N TYR A 68 -6.30 -21.14 -10.09
CA TYR A 68 -7.59 -21.33 -10.76
C TYR A 68 -7.96 -22.80 -10.70
N GLU A 69 -9.06 -23.12 -10.05
CA GLU A 69 -9.58 -24.48 -9.93
C GLU A 69 -11.08 -24.50 -10.27
N GLY A 70 -11.41 -25.07 -11.43
CA GLY A 70 -12.78 -25.05 -11.96
C GLY A 70 -13.30 -23.62 -12.11
N SER A 71 -14.35 -23.29 -11.38
CA SER A 71 -14.97 -21.96 -11.36
C SER A 71 -14.46 -21.06 -10.22
N THR A 72 -13.37 -21.43 -9.56
CA THR A 72 -12.85 -20.68 -8.40
C THR A 72 -11.48 -20.10 -8.70
N TYR A 73 -11.30 -18.83 -8.33
CA TYR A 73 -10.03 -18.13 -8.28
C TYR A 73 -9.65 -17.87 -6.83
N ILE A 74 -8.40 -18.15 -6.48
CA ILE A 74 -7.78 -17.77 -5.20
C ILE A 74 -6.46 -17.06 -5.51
N GLY A 75 -6.25 -15.91 -4.90
CA GLY A 75 -5.04 -15.12 -5.10
C GLY A 75 -4.47 -14.57 -3.79
N PHE A 76 -3.16 -14.37 -3.78
CA PHE A 76 -2.45 -13.66 -2.69
C PHE A 76 -1.43 -12.72 -3.30
N LYS A 77 -1.41 -11.48 -2.81
CA LYS A 77 -0.46 -10.46 -3.23
C LYS A 77 0.20 -9.84 -1.99
N ASN A 78 1.53 -9.75 -2.01
CA ASN A 78 2.28 -9.08 -0.96
C ASN A 78 3.20 -8.05 -1.60
N ARG A 79 3.38 -6.92 -0.92
CA ARG A 79 4.28 -5.83 -1.32
C ARG A 79 5.04 -5.32 -0.11
N ALA A 80 6.34 -5.11 -0.25
CA ALA A 80 7.17 -4.42 0.71
C ALA A 80 8.01 -3.38 -0.01
N ALA A 81 8.03 -2.14 0.48
CA ALA A 81 8.78 -1.05 -0.11
C ALA A 81 9.50 -0.20 0.94
N TYR A 82 10.57 0.39 0.47
CA TYR A 82 11.31 1.48 1.09
C TYR A 82 11.48 2.60 0.08
N GLY A 83 11.45 3.84 0.56
CA GLY A 83 11.74 5.02 -0.23
C GLY A 83 12.16 6.19 0.63
N GLU A 84 12.36 7.30 -0.04
CA GLU A 84 12.60 8.58 0.62
C GLU A 84 11.65 9.61 0.02
N VAL A 85 11.04 10.40 0.89
CA VAL A 85 10.11 11.47 0.52
C VAL A 85 10.58 12.81 1.06
N ASP A 86 10.29 13.86 0.31
CA ASP A 86 10.48 15.23 0.70
C ASP A 86 9.16 15.82 1.20
N TYR A 87 9.20 16.47 2.35
CA TYR A 87 8.05 17.08 3.01
C TYR A 87 8.01 18.58 2.72
N GLN A 88 6.81 19.11 2.51
CA GLN A 88 6.52 20.54 2.41
C GLN A 88 5.21 20.87 3.12
N SER A 89 5.18 21.96 3.89
CA SER A 89 3.94 22.51 4.48
C SER A 89 3.97 24.02 4.55
N ASN A 90 2.78 24.61 4.63
CA ASN A 90 2.63 26.07 4.74
C ASN A 90 3.05 26.64 6.09
N GLY A 91 3.16 25.83 7.15
CA GLY A 91 3.45 26.31 8.52
C GLY A 91 4.85 25.96 9.00
N THR A 92 5.30 24.74 8.71
CA THR A 92 6.51 24.17 9.31
C THR A 92 7.69 24.04 8.32
N GLY A 93 7.56 24.54 7.09
CA GLY A 93 8.64 24.56 6.09
C GLY A 93 8.83 23.22 5.38
N THR A 94 10.07 22.83 5.13
CA THR A 94 10.46 21.66 4.34
C THR A 94 11.41 20.73 5.10
N MET A 95 11.35 19.42 4.80
CA MET A 95 12.33 18.40 5.21
C MET A 95 12.61 17.51 4.02
N SER A 96 13.85 17.03 3.87
CA SER A 96 14.23 16.17 2.75
C SER A 96 14.68 14.79 3.20
N ALA A 97 14.58 13.83 2.27
CA ALA A 97 15.04 12.45 2.41
C ALA A 97 14.48 11.76 3.67
N ILE A 98 13.17 11.90 3.92
CA ILE A 98 12.48 11.22 5.01
C ILE A 98 12.30 9.76 4.62
N PRO A 99 12.82 8.79 5.41
CA PRO A 99 12.58 7.37 5.14
C PRO A 99 11.10 7.04 5.20
N ASP A 100 10.60 6.34 4.18
CA ASP A 100 9.21 5.92 4.07
C ASP A 100 9.15 4.42 3.79
N TYR A 101 8.35 3.69 4.56
CA TYR A 101 8.22 2.24 4.49
C TYR A 101 6.78 1.85 4.24
N GLN A 102 6.59 0.82 3.45
CA GLN A 102 5.28 0.28 3.14
C GLN A 102 5.29 -1.23 3.17
N LEU A 103 4.22 -1.79 3.76
CA LEU A 103 3.89 -3.21 3.68
C LEU A 103 2.43 -3.35 3.30
N GLU A 104 2.14 -4.31 2.44
CA GLU A 104 0.78 -4.61 2.06
C GLU A 104 0.63 -6.12 1.80
N THR A 105 -0.48 -6.68 2.23
CA THR A 105 -0.87 -8.06 1.93
C THR A 105 -2.35 -8.10 1.59
N THR A 106 -2.72 -8.88 0.57
CA THR A 106 -4.11 -9.03 0.14
C THR A 106 -4.37 -10.47 -0.27
N GLY A 107 -5.44 -11.05 0.28
CA GLY A 107 -5.99 -12.32 -0.16
C GLY A 107 -7.24 -12.09 -1.01
N TYR A 108 -7.40 -12.85 -2.08
CA TYR A 108 -8.50 -12.74 -3.05
C TYR A 108 -9.24 -14.04 -3.22
N ILE A 109 -10.53 -13.96 -3.49
CA ILE A 109 -11.37 -15.04 -3.98
C ILE A 109 -12.22 -14.51 -5.13
N GLY A 110 -12.47 -15.35 -6.15
CA GLY A 110 -13.22 -14.88 -7.32
C GLY A 110 -13.72 -15.99 -8.19
N ILE A 111 -14.33 -15.58 -9.29
CA ILE A 111 -14.96 -16.46 -10.29
C ILE A 111 -14.33 -16.13 -11.65
N PRO A 112 -13.56 -17.05 -12.25
CA PRO A 112 -13.09 -16.90 -13.61
C PRO A 112 -14.18 -17.26 -14.62
N ILE A 113 -14.24 -16.52 -15.70
CA ILE A 113 -15.04 -16.81 -16.90
C ILE A 113 -14.06 -16.95 -18.06
N GLU A 114 -13.96 -18.16 -18.59
CA GLU A 114 -12.99 -18.48 -19.65
C GLU A 114 -13.68 -18.53 -21.02
N ASN A 115 -13.00 -17.92 -22.00
CA ASN A 115 -13.27 -18.05 -23.42
C ASN A 115 -12.06 -18.67 -24.11
N SER A 116 -12.15 -19.00 -25.40
CA SER A 116 -11.06 -19.68 -26.14
C SER A 116 -9.72 -18.93 -26.07
N ASN A 117 -9.69 -17.60 -25.97
CA ASN A 117 -8.47 -16.80 -26.06
C ASN A 117 -8.32 -15.78 -24.92
N SER A 118 -9.25 -15.76 -23.94
CA SER A 118 -9.21 -14.80 -22.84
C SER A 118 -9.90 -15.35 -21.59
N ARG A 119 -9.52 -14.80 -20.44
CA ARG A 119 -10.16 -15.04 -19.15
C ARG A 119 -10.51 -13.71 -18.50
N ILE A 120 -11.73 -13.62 -17.98
CA ILE A 120 -12.17 -12.51 -17.12
C ILE A 120 -12.43 -13.10 -15.75
N THR A 121 -11.79 -12.54 -14.72
CA THR A 121 -11.98 -12.94 -13.33
C THR A 121 -12.60 -11.79 -12.55
N TYR A 122 -13.78 -12.02 -11.98
CA TYR A 122 -14.37 -11.12 -10.99
C TYR A 122 -13.95 -11.59 -9.60
N PHE A 123 -13.47 -10.68 -8.79
CA PHE A 123 -12.95 -11.05 -7.47
C PHE A 123 -13.25 -10.01 -6.40
N THR A 124 -13.19 -10.48 -5.16
CA THR A 124 -13.15 -9.69 -3.94
C THR A 124 -12.10 -10.26 -3.01
N GLY A 125 -11.94 -9.71 -1.81
CA GLY A 125 -10.95 -10.21 -0.87
C GLY A 125 -10.85 -9.39 0.41
N LEU A 126 -9.73 -9.55 1.10
CA LEU A 126 -9.39 -8.77 2.27
C LEU A 126 -7.91 -8.37 2.20
N GLY A 127 -7.63 -7.10 2.45
CA GLY A 127 -6.28 -6.56 2.45
C GLY A 127 -5.93 -5.79 3.71
N GLY A 128 -4.63 -5.76 4.00
CA GLY A 128 -4.04 -4.93 5.05
C GLY A 128 -2.86 -4.14 4.51
N ARG A 129 -2.78 -2.86 4.88
CA ARG A 129 -1.70 -1.95 4.50
C ARG A 129 -1.10 -1.31 5.73
N TYR A 130 0.21 -1.26 5.80
CA TYR A 130 1.00 -0.61 6.84
C TYR A 130 1.95 0.40 6.20
N LEU A 131 1.96 1.62 6.72
CA LEU A 131 2.84 2.71 6.30
C LEU A 131 3.58 3.25 7.50
N LEU A 132 4.85 3.59 7.32
CA LEU A 132 5.65 4.28 8.33
C LEU A 132 6.48 5.37 7.67
N ASN A 133 6.17 6.61 7.97
CA ASN A 133 6.97 7.78 7.64
C ASN A 133 7.86 8.12 8.84
N ALA A 134 9.18 7.96 8.68
CA ALA A 134 10.14 8.05 9.77
C ALA A 134 10.80 9.44 9.78
N SER A 135 10.03 10.48 10.10
CA SER A 135 10.52 11.86 10.21
C SER A 135 10.97 12.25 11.61
N GLY A 136 10.85 11.37 12.60
CA GLY A 136 11.39 11.57 13.95
C GLY A 136 12.88 11.93 13.91
N LEU A 137 13.31 12.84 14.76
CA LEU A 137 14.69 13.37 14.85
C LEU A 137 15.13 14.25 13.66
N LYS A 138 14.26 14.51 12.65
CA LYS A 138 14.54 15.48 11.59
C LYS A 138 14.07 16.87 11.99
N LEU A 139 14.76 17.88 11.50
CA LEU A 139 14.36 19.27 11.64
C LEU A 139 13.96 19.84 10.28
N SER A 140 12.88 20.58 10.26
CA SER A 140 12.45 21.32 9.08
C SER A 140 13.33 22.55 8.83
N SER A 141 13.18 23.15 7.66
CA SER A 141 13.87 24.38 7.27
C SER A 141 13.55 25.58 8.20
N THR A 142 12.49 25.50 8.96
CA THR A 142 12.08 26.53 9.95
C THR A 142 12.37 26.13 11.40
N GLY A 143 13.08 24.99 11.60
CA GLY A 143 13.50 24.52 12.93
C GLY A 143 12.45 23.71 13.71
N HIS A 144 11.32 23.32 13.09
CA HIS A 144 10.34 22.43 13.73
C HIS A 144 10.85 20.99 13.68
N SER A 145 10.67 20.26 14.79
CA SER A 145 10.98 18.83 14.87
C SER A 145 9.94 18.01 14.14
N GLY A 146 10.38 17.01 13.37
CA GLY A 146 9.55 15.97 12.82
C GLY A 146 9.19 14.91 13.87
N TYR A 147 8.23 14.06 13.56
CA TYR A 147 7.83 12.88 14.35
C TYR A 147 7.45 11.73 13.44
N ASP A 148 7.64 10.51 13.90
CA ASP A 148 7.26 9.33 13.14
C ASP A 148 5.74 9.21 13.04
N ARG A 149 5.24 8.78 11.87
CA ARG A 149 3.82 8.58 11.60
C ARG A 149 3.61 7.17 11.07
N GLU A 150 2.74 6.43 11.73
CA GLU A 150 2.42 5.05 11.40
C GLU A 150 0.94 4.94 11.05
N SER A 151 0.62 4.43 9.85
CA SER A 151 -0.76 4.20 9.41
C SER A 151 -0.98 2.72 9.15
N ARG A 152 -2.14 2.22 9.56
CA ARG A 152 -2.59 0.84 9.38
C ARG A 152 -3.99 0.85 8.80
N TYR A 153 -4.19 0.19 7.66
CA TYR A 153 -5.48 0.13 6.97
C TYR A 153 -5.90 -1.31 6.75
N VAL A 154 -7.20 -1.54 6.88
CA VAL A 154 -7.88 -2.78 6.48
C VAL A 154 -8.90 -2.42 5.42
N TYR A 155 -8.95 -3.15 4.32
CA TYR A 155 -9.82 -2.85 3.19
C TYR A 155 -10.30 -4.12 2.50
N MET A 156 -11.38 -3.99 1.75
CA MET A 156 -11.95 -5.04 0.90
C MET A 156 -11.82 -4.62 -0.57
N PRO A 157 -11.00 -5.31 -1.38
CA PRO A 157 -10.94 -5.07 -2.81
C PRO A 157 -12.13 -5.68 -3.52
N PHE A 158 -12.64 -4.99 -4.54
CA PHE A 158 -13.58 -5.49 -5.54
C PHE A 158 -12.97 -5.21 -6.91
N GLY A 159 -12.81 -6.23 -7.74
CA GLY A 159 -12.08 -6.02 -8.98
C GLY A 159 -12.42 -6.95 -10.10
N ILE A 160 -11.84 -6.61 -11.25
CA ILE A 160 -11.91 -7.38 -12.49
C ILE A 160 -10.48 -7.55 -13.00
N ASN A 161 -10.13 -8.77 -13.36
CA ASN A 161 -8.91 -9.11 -14.07
C ASN A 161 -9.25 -9.63 -15.46
N TYR A 162 -8.63 -9.06 -16.49
CA TYR A 162 -8.74 -9.51 -17.89
C TYR A 162 -7.39 -10.00 -18.36
N GLU A 163 -7.34 -11.23 -18.85
CA GLU A 163 -6.15 -11.88 -19.39
C GLU A 163 -6.40 -12.31 -20.83
N ALA A 164 -5.49 -11.95 -21.77
CA ALA A 164 -5.54 -12.38 -23.15
C ALA A 164 -4.12 -12.52 -23.72
N GLY A 165 -3.74 -13.74 -24.07
CA GLY A 165 -2.38 -14.04 -24.53
C GLY A 165 -1.33 -13.66 -23.48
N SER A 166 -0.41 -12.74 -23.85
CA SER A 166 0.64 -12.23 -22.97
C SER A 166 0.26 -10.98 -22.18
N PHE A 167 -0.98 -10.51 -22.30
CA PHE A 167 -1.45 -9.28 -21.67
C PHE A 167 -2.41 -9.56 -20.52
N GLU A 168 -2.27 -8.81 -19.42
CA GLU A 168 -3.19 -8.79 -18.29
C GLU A 168 -3.51 -7.35 -17.90
N LEU A 169 -4.79 -7.04 -17.70
CA LEU A 169 -5.28 -5.76 -17.19
C LEU A 169 -6.16 -6.02 -15.98
N ARG A 170 -5.83 -5.37 -14.85
CA ARG A 170 -6.56 -5.53 -13.60
C ARG A 170 -6.94 -4.18 -13.03
N GLY A 171 -8.22 -4.03 -12.69
CA GLY A 171 -8.77 -2.87 -12.00
C GLY A 171 -9.39 -3.28 -10.67
N GLU A 172 -9.12 -2.51 -9.60
CA GLU A 172 -9.64 -2.75 -8.25
C GLU A 172 -10.20 -1.46 -7.67
N TYR A 173 -11.36 -1.56 -7.04
CA TYR A 173 -11.87 -0.60 -6.08
C TYR A 173 -11.58 -1.13 -4.68
N LEU A 174 -10.96 -0.33 -3.83
CA LEU A 174 -10.53 -0.71 -2.48
C LEU A 174 -11.48 -0.04 -1.48
N TYR A 175 -12.48 -0.80 -1.02
CA TYR A 175 -13.42 -0.33 0.00
C TYR A 175 -12.73 -0.32 1.36
N PHE A 176 -12.57 0.87 1.93
CA PHE A 176 -11.92 1.04 3.22
C PHE A 176 -12.84 0.56 4.34
N LEU A 177 -12.34 -0.32 5.19
CA LEU A 177 -13.10 -0.88 6.31
C LEU A 177 -12.78 -0.17 7.62
N TYR A 178 -11.50 0.06 7.86
CA TYR A 178 -11.00 0.68 9.09
C TYR A 178 -9.54 1.06 8.92
N GLY A 179 -9.13 2.13 9.57
CA GLY A 179 -7.74 2.54 9.69
C GLY A 179 -7.42 3.18 11.02
N GLN A 180 -6.15 3.21 11.31
CA GLN A 180 -5.60 3.87 12.47
C GLN A 180 -4.32 4.57 12.09
N GLN A 181 -4.18 5.84 12.48
CA GLN A 181 -2.94 6.56 12.39
C GLN A 181 -2.40 6.86 13.78
N LYS A 182 -1.12 6.54 14.00
CA LYS A 182 -0.38 6.89 15.21
C LYS A 182 0.69 7.92 14.87
N SER A 183 0.66 9.04 15.59
CA SER A 183 1.65 10.11 15.55
C SER A 183 2.51 10.07 16.81
N TYR A 184 3.81 9.84 16.66
CA TYR A 184 4.75 9.71 17.77
C TYR A 184 5.23 11.09 18.21
N LEU A 185 4.36 11.89 18.84
CA LEU A 185 4.69 13.24 19.30
C LEU A 185 5.76 13.26 20.39
N SER A 186 5.99 12.15 21.07
CA SER A 186 7.13 11.98 21.99
C SER A 186 8.49 12.14 21.30
N ASP A 187 8.58 12.01 19.97
CA ASP A 187 9.79 12.35 19.18
C ASP A 187 10.09 13.85 19.22
N VAL A 188 9.07 14.69 19.27
CA VAL A 188 9.22 16.15 19.36
C VAL A 188 9.59 16.57 20.77
N SER A 189 8.91 16.00 21.78
CA SER A 189 9.16 16.26 23.19
C SER A 189 8.69 15.09 24.05
N PRO A 190 9.50 14.57 24.99
CA PRO A 190 9.08 13.52 25.90
C PRO A 190 7.88 13.88 26.81
N ALA A 191 7.50 15.16 26.87
CA ALA A 191 6.33 15.64 27.59
C ALA A 191 5.03 15.51 26.79
N LEU A 192 5.10 15.27 25.49
CA LEU A 192 3.93 15.10 24.62
C LEU A 192 3.56 13.61 24.55
N PRO A 193 2.27 13.26 24.71
CA PRO A 193 1.82 11.90 24.50
C PRO A 193 1.78 11.56 23.01
N ASP A 194 2.05 10.31 22.66
CA ASP A 194 1.74 9.79 21.34
C ASP A 194 0.22 9.80 21.13
N ILE A 195 -0.19 10.13 19.91
CA ILE A 195 -1.60 10.24 19.56
C ILE A 195 -1.97 9.12 18.60
N THR A 196 -3.16 8.57 18.79
CA THR A 196 -3.73 7.59 17.89
C THR A 196 -5.11 8.04 17.46
N ASN A 197 -5.32 8.13 16.15
CA ASN A 197 -6.56 8.54 15.53
C ASN A 197 -7.17 7.37 14.75
N ASP A 198 -8.45 7.09 14.98
CA ASP A 198 -9.21 6.12 14.21
C ASP A 198 -9.77 6.75 12.95
N GLN A 199 -9.60 6.08 11.81
CA GLN A 199 -10.10 6.47 10.50
C GLN A 199 -11.14 5.45 10.07
N GLU A 200 -12.37 5.92 9.76
CA GLU A 200 -13.51 5.03 9.50
C GLU A 200 -14.06 5.17 8.09
N ASP A 201 -13.59 6.16 7.32
CA ASP A 201 -14.07 6.41 5.97
C ASP A 201 -12.90 6.66 5.01
N GLY A 202 -13.08 6.16 3.80
CA GLY A 202 -12.10 6.29 2.74
C GLY A 202 -12.36 5.30 1.60
N SER A 203 -11.54 5.40 0.59
CA SER A 203 -11.53 4.47 -0.53
C SER A 203 -10.19 4.49 -1.25
N GLY A 204 -9.97 3.48 -2.09
CA GLY A 204 -8.82 3.47 -2.99
C GLY A 204 -9.18 2.87 -4.34
N MET A 205 -8.29 3.07 -5.29
CA MET A 205 -8.35 2.47 -6.62
C MET A 205 -6.97 1.94 -6.99
N ARG A 206 -6.94 0.81 -7.67
CA ARG A 206 -5.71 0.24 -8.21
C ARG A 206 -5.93 -0.16 -9.66
N LEU A 207 -4.98 0.18 -10.50
CA LEU A 207 -4.91 -0.27 -11.89
C LEU A 207 -3.54 -0.89 -12.14
N THR A 208 -3.52 -2.08 -12.73
CA THR A 208 -2.29 -2.72 -13.19
C THR A 208 -2.44 -3.22 -14.61
N ALA A 209 -1.39 -3.04 -15.41
CA ALA A 209 -1.29 -3.60 -16.76
C ALA A 209 0.01 -4.38 -16.85
N LYS A 210 -0.07 -5.68 -17.18
CA LYS A 210 1.08 -6.57 -17.30
C LYS A 210 1.29 -7.03 -18.73
N LEU A 211 2.55 -7.20 -19.07
CA LEU A 211 3.00 -7.84 -20.32
C LEU A 211 3.98 -8.98 -19.94
N TYR A 212 3.61 -10.20 -20.30
CA TYR A 212 4.45 -11.38 -20.15
C TYR A 212 5.32 -11.57 -21.39
N THR A 213 6.59 -11.89 -21.20
CA THR A 213 7.52 -12.24 -22.27
C THR A 213 7.79 -13.73 -22.27
N GLU A 214 8.41 -14.23 -23.34
CA GLU A 214 8.90 -15.59 -23.38
C GLU A 214 9.94 -15.81 -22.27
N GLY A 215 9.91 -16.98 -21.62
CA GLY A 215 10.83 -17.34 -20.53
C GLY A 215 10.39 -16.88 -19.13
N GLY A 216 9.11 -16.46 -18.94
CA GLY A 216 8.53 -16.19 -17.63
C GLY A 216 8.84 -14.82 -17.05
N MET A 217 9.64 -13.99 -17.72
CA MET A 217 9.81 -12.58 -17.32
C MET A 217 8.63 -11.74 -17.79
N GLY A 218 8.32 -10.65 -17.08
CA GLY A 218 7.30 -9.69 -17.51
C GLY A 218 7.51 -8.31 -16.92
N TYR A 219 6.68 -7.39 -17.43
CA TYR A 219 6.65 -6.00 -17.02
C TYR A 219 5.24 -5.64 -16.56
N GLU A 220 5.14 -4.87 -15.50
CA GLU A 220 3.87 -4.34 -15.00
C GLU A 220 3.98 -2.83 -14.82
N PHE A 221 3.02 -2.10 -15.36
CA PHE A 221 2.72 -0.73 -14.96
C PHE A 221 1.65 -0.78 -13.87
N TYR A 222 1.80 0.04 -12.81
CA TYR A 222 0.80 0.13 -11.76
C TYR A 222 0.48 1.59 -11.39
N MET A 223 -0.75 1.80 -10.96
CA MET A 223 -1.24 3.02 -10.32
C MET A 223 -2.07 2.63 -9.09
N ASP A 224 -1.77 3.22 -7.96
CA ASP A 224 -2.55 3.12 -6.73
C ASP A 224 -2.98 4.53 -6.31
N TYR A 225 -4.22 4.68 -5.93
CA TYR A 225 -4.77 5.92 -5.38
C TYR A 225 -5.55 5.60 -4.11
N TRP A 226 -5.38 6.41 -3.07
CA TRP A 226 -6.12 6.35 -1.82
C TRP A 226 -6.61 7.74 -1.45
N ASP A 227 -7.83 7.79 -0.93
CA ASP A 227 -8.46 8.98 -0.35
C ASP A 227 -9.06 8.56 0.98
N ILE A 228 -8.48 9.03 2.06
CA ILE A 228 -8.87 8.72 3.43
C ILE A 228 -9.43 9.99 4.06
N ALA A 229 -10.66 9.91 4.57
CA ALA A 229 -11.34 11.03 5.21
C ALA A 229 -10.67 11.43 6.52
N ASP A 230 -11.06 12.59 7.05
CA ASP A 230 -10.64 13.04 8.38
C ASP A 230 -10.92 11.96 9.42
N SER A 231 -9.98 11.79 10.35
CA SER A 231 -10.18 10.88 11.46
C SER A 231 -11.20 11.42 12.47
N LYS A 232 -11.64 10.58 13.39
CA LYS A 232 -12.22 11.06 14.65
C LYS A 232 -11.17 11.79 15.47
N LEU A 233 -11.62 12.64 16.38
CA LEU A 233 -10.76 13.21 17.41
C LEU A 233 -10.15 12.06 18.25
N ASP A 234 -8.91 12.24 18.66
CA ASP A 234 -8.24 11.34 19.58
C ASP A 234 -8.97 11.24 20.94
N THR A 235 -8.53 10.36 21.81
CA THR A 235 -9.15 10.14 23.15
C THR A 235 -9.11 11.37 24.04
N THR A 236 -8.22 12.34 23.79
CA THR A 236 -8.17 13.62 24.50
C THR A 236 -9.16 14.65 23.93
N GLY A 237 -9.72 14.39 22.74
CA GLY A 237 -10.64 15.28 22.03
C GLY A 237 -9.99 16.53 21.41
N ASN A 238 -8.65 16.52 21.27
CA ASN A 238 -7.89 17.70 20.82
C ASN A 238 -7.26 17.54 19.43
N PHE A 239 -6.98 16.32 18.99
CA PHE A 239 -6.22 16.06 17.78
C PHE A 239 -7.00 15.19 16.81
N MET A 240 -6.89 15.52 15.54
CA MET A 240 -7.52 14.85 14.42
C MET A 240 -6.50 14.72 13.30
N GLU A 241 -6.49 13.56 12.63
CA GLU A 241 -5.74 13.37 11.40
C GLU A 241 -6.56 13.97 10.24
N PRO A 242 -6.03 14.94 9.49
CA PRO A 242 -6.73 15.52 8.35
C PRO A 242 -6.96 14.52 7.22
N ARG A 243 -7.98 14.81 6.38
CA ARG A 243 -8.17 14.10 5.12
C ARG A 243 -6.88 14.08 4.32
N ASN A 244 -6.55 12.90 3.79
CA ASN A 244 -5.34 12.74 3.02
C ASN A 244 -5.58 11.91 1.75
N THR A 245 -4.76 12.18 0.75
CA THR A 245 -4.69 11.38 -0.46
C THR A 245 -3.29 10.84 -0.65
N THR A 246 -3.19 9.60 -1.15
CA THR A 246 -1.92 9.00 -1.58
C THR A 246 -2.04 8.55 -3.01
N SER A 247 -1.09 8.93 -3.86
CA SER A 247 -0.97 8.47 -5.24
C SER A 247 0.39 7.80 -5.43
N GLU A 248 0.40 6.60 -5.96
CA GLU A 248 1.62 5.88 -6.31
C GLU A 248 1.54 5.41 -7.76
N THR A 249 2.61 5.61 -8.53
CA THR A 249 2.72 5.10 -9.90
C THR A 249 4.12 4.55 -10.13
N GLY A 250 4.22 3.47 -10.90
CA GLY A 250 5.54 2.90 -11.17
C GLY A 250 5.52 1.73 -12.14
N LEU A 251 6.71 1.16 -12.26
CA LEU A 251 6.99 0.00 -13.09
C LEU A 251 7.54 -1.14 -12.23
N ARG A 252 7.17 -2.34 -12.60
CA ARG A 252 7.66 -3.58 -12.01
C ARG A 252 8.23 -4.48 -13.09
N ILE A 253 9.37 -5.11 -12.81
CA ILE A 253 9.88 -6.26 -13.55
C ILE A 253 9.61 -7.49 -12.68
N PHE A 254 9.03 -8.53 -13.25
CA PHE A 254 8.71 -9.74 -12.51
C PHE A 254 9.11 -11.00 -13.26
N TRP A 255 9.24 -12.09 -12.50
CA TRP A 255 9.47 -13.43 -12.98
C TRP A 255 8.31 -14.31 -12.51
N ALA A 256 7.65 -14.96 -13.48
CA ALA A 256 6.61 -15.96 -13.25
C ALA A 256 7.23 -17.37 -13.26
N TYR A 257 6.77 -18.25 -12.35
CA TYR A 257 7.27 -19.63 -12.18
C TYR A 257 6.17 -20.56 -11.64
#